data_72fd2f7eb845985320c80136e3287248
#
_entry.id   72fd2f7eb845985320c80136e3287248
#
_cell.length_a   1.000
_cell.length_b   1.000
_cell.length_c   1.000
_cell.angle_alpha   90.00
_cell.angle_beta   90.00
_cell.angle_gamma   90.00
#
_symmetry.space_group_name_H-M   'P 1'
#
loop_
_entity.id
_entity.type
_entity.pdbx_description
1 polymer ?
#
loop_
_entity_poly.entity_id
_entity_poly.type
_entity_poly.pdbx_seq_one_letter_code
_entity_poly.pdbx_strand_id
1 'polypeptide(L)'
;MDAAIVSQLSGPPALVRDAADLRPAGRGGYLLPRGYLSTRGSQIVDDRGRPVRIASIGWNGTDGPPGAAPSGIWTVSYKTVLDSIVDAGFNTVRIPWIDLGLDTPLHGYSDRLGWINTTLNPELLASDTPRTDGRYRYVTTLTAFRRIVDYAGEIGLKVIFDHHTNQGTAGQQRNGLWFDLGPGTDNTDGIAPGRFSAEMVKENWLRIAKTFAGNPTVIGYDLHNEPNGDRGHITWGGGGPTDIKAMCEDYGSAIQDVEPGVLIICEGPETYKPPPQSSGMDPTLAAPAGNLTAAGANPVRLKIANKLVYSIHEYPEEIADTKRWGIPETGKGFVDRMNATWGYLVRDNIAPVWIGEMGASLRTPETREWARNLLDYMNGKYGAEGGPTFSGDQQPISGSWWLIGPSNDPPYGLQTQWGVGHFRPDQIAVTDQMLFRPQK
;
A
#
# COMPACT_ATOMS: atom_id res chain seq x y z
N MET A 1 -30.63 18.90 2.02
CA MET A 1 -30.02 17.59 1.69
C MET A 1 -30.16 16.71 2.91
N ASP A 2 -30.87 15.60 2.75
CA ASP A 2 -31.57 14.90 3.79
C ASP A 2 -30.74 14.30 4.91
N ALA A 3 -31.13 14.59 6.15
CA ALA A 3 -30.64 13.97 7.39
C ALA A 3 -30.91 12.44 7.44
N ALA A 4 -31.58 11.88 6.45
CA ALA A 4 -31.89 10.45 6.37
C ALA A 4 -30.72 9.55 5.95
N ILE A 5 -29.71 10.07 5.29
CA ILE A 5 -28.55 9.27 4.86
C ILE A 5 -27.53 9.09 6.01
N VAL A 6 -27.48 10.03 6.95
CA VAL A 6 -26.56 9.95 8.10
C VAL A 6 -27.05 8.95 9.15
N SER A 7 -28.34 8.68 9.23
CA SER A 7 -28.91 7.77 10.24
C SER A 7 -28.79 6.28 9.89
N GLN A 8 -28.46 5.92 8.66
CA GLN A 8 -28.27 4.52 8.25
C GLN A 8 -26.87 3.97 8.58
N LEU A 9 -25.90 4.85 8.90
CA LEU A 9 -24.52 4.45 9.26
C LEU A 9 -24.28 4.40 10.78
N SER A 10 -25.26 4.76 11.61
CA SER A 10 -25.14 4.81 13.08
C SER A 10 -26.02 3.80 13.82
N GLY A 11 -26.41 2.71 13.18
CA GLY A 11 -27.05 1.59 13.85
C GLY A 11 -26.11 0.91 14.86
N PRO A 12 -26.63 0.35 15.99
CA PRO A 12 -25.80 -0.41 16.91
C PRO A 12 -25.13 -1.56 16.16
N PRO A 13 -23.88 -1.92 16.51
CA PRO A 13 -23.14 -2.99 15.82
C PRO A 13 -23.99 -4.27 15.88
N ALA A 14 -24.29 -4.84 14.72
CA ALA A 14 -24.95 -6.13 14.64
C ALA A 14 -24.07 -7.16 15.35
N LEU A 15 -24.66 -7.92 16.24
CA LEU A 15 -24.00 -9.01 16.96
C LEU A 15 -23.24 -9.89 15.97
N VAL A 16 -21.95 -10.09 16.23
CA VAL A 16 -21.04 -10.95 15.47
C VAL A 16 -21.71 -12.34 15.30
N ARG A 17 -22.18 -12.62 14.11
CA ARG A 17 -22.64 -13.96 13.72
C ARG A 17 -21.79 -14.43 12.57
N ASP A 18 -21.08 -15.53 12.83
CA ASP A 18 -20.32 -16.39 11.93
C ASP A 18 -19.34 -15.77 10.90
N ALA A 19 -18.12 -16.30 10.92
CA ALA A 19 -17.12 -16.14 9.86
C ALA A 19 -17.54 -16.84 8.54
N ALA A 20 -18.79 -17.24 8.40
CA ALA A 20 -19.32 -18.08 7.33
C ALA A 20 -19.25 -17.44 5.92
N ASP A 21 -19.07 -16.12 5.84
CA ASP A 21 -18.91 -15.41 4.56
C ASP A 21 -17.44 -15.19 4.18
N LEU A 22 -16.49 -15.52 5.07
CA LEU A 22 -15.07 -15.50 4.77
C LEU A 22 -14.68 -16.81 4.09
N ARG A 23 -14.26 -16.72 2.84
CA ARG A 23 -13.82 -17.91 2.08
C ARG A 23 -12.35 -18.16 2.29
N PRO A 24 -11.91 -19.42 2.52
CA PRO A 24 -10.50 -19.75 2.48
C PRO A 24 -9.88 -19.34 1.14
N ALA A 25 -8.75 -18.66 1.19
CA ALA A 25 -7.82 -18.50 0.09
C ALA A 25 -6.84 -19.70 0.10
N GLY A 26 -5.96 -19.77 -0.90
CA GLY A 26 -4.89 -20.75 -0.96
C GLY A 26 -4.14 -20.87 0.38
N ARG A 27 -3.21 -21.69 0.61
CA ARG A 27 -2.29 -21.79 1.78
C ARG A 27 -2.87 -21.43 3.16
N GLY A 28 -4.19 -21.55 3.37
CA GLY A 28 -4.84 -21.32 4.67
C GLY A 28 -5.07 -19.86 5.05
N GLY A 29 -4.89 -18.91 4.13
CA GLY A 29 -5.40 -17.55 4.29
C GLY A 29 -6.91 -17.46 4.10
N TYR A 30 -7.47 -16.26 4.26
CA TYR A 30 -8.90 -16.00 4.07
C TYR A 30 -9.13 -14.72 3.28
N LEU A 31 -10.04 -14.79 2.33
CA LEU A 31 -10.50 -13.63 1.58
C LEU A 31 -11.34 -12.72 2.47
N LEU A 32 -11.21 -11.43 2.27
CA LEU A 32 -12.05 -10.43 2.94
C LEU A 32 -13.49 -10.50 2.43
N PRO A 33 -14.48 -10.08 3.24
CA PRO A 33 -15.87 -10.04 2.79
C PRO A 33 -16.05 -9.05 1.62
N ARG A 34 -17.17 -9.16 0.91
CA ARG A 34 -17.40 -8.38 -0.31
C ARG A 34 -17.56 -6.88 -0.07
N GLY A 35 -17.99 -6.46 1.13
CA GLY A 35 -18.24 -5.06 1.47
C GLY A 35 -16.97 -4.23 1.60
N TYR A 36 -17.19 -2.94 1.90
CA TYR A 36 -16.13 -2.01 2.28
C TYR A 36 -15.66 -2.27 3.71
N LEU A 37 -14.47 -1.77 4.01
CA LEU A 37 -13.89 -1.82 5.34
C LEU A 37 -14.03 -0.47 6.05
N SER A 38 -13.92 -0.51 7.37
CA SER A 38 -13.90 0.67 8.24
C SER A 38 -12.89 0.47 9.36
N THR A 39 -12.71 1.48 10.21
CA THR A 39 -11.81 1.39 11.36
C THR A 39 -12.60 1.53 12.67
N ARG A 40 -12.13 0.82 13.72
CA ARG A 40 -12.66 0.92 15.09
C ARG A 40 -11.49 0.84 16.08
N GLY A 41 -11.11 1.97 16.67
CA GLY A 41 -9.85 2.05 17.40
C GLY A 41 -8.68 1.65 16.51
N SER A 42 -7.84 0.75 16.96
CA SER A 42 -6.69 0.24 16.19
C SER A 42 -7.03 -0.95 15.26
N GLN A 43 -8.30 -1.30 15.11
CA GLN A 43 -8.71 -2.43 14.29
C GLN A 43 -9.33 -1.97 12.96
N ILE A 44 -9.02 -2.70 11.90
CA ILE A 44 -9.75 -2.65 10.64
C ILE A 44 -10.91 -3.65 10.77
N VAL A 45 -12.11 -3.22 10.40
CA VAL A 45 -13.33 -4.04 10.53
C VAL A 45 -14.08 -4.09 9.20
N ASP A 46 -14.81 -5.18 9.01
CA ASP A 46 -15.72 -5.33 7.88
C ASP A 46 -17.06 -4.57 8.10
N ASP A 47 -17.99 -4.68 7.17
CA ASP A 47 -19.31 -4.06 7.22
C ASP A 47 -20.21 -4.59 8.35
N ARG A 48 -19.84 -5.72 8.97
CA ARG A 48 -20.50 -6.28 10.16
C ARG A 48 -19.77 -5.93 11.46
N GLY A 49 -18.70 -5.15 11.40
CA GLY A 49 -17.90 -4.77 12.55
C GLY A 49 -16.96 -5.86 13.06
N ARG A 50 -16.74 -6.94 12.30
CA ARG A 50 -15.79 -8.00 12.65
C ARG A 50 -14.37 -7.55 12.31
N PRO A 51 -13.40 -7.70 13.24
CA PRO A 51 -12.02 -7.41 12.94
C PRO A 51 -11.50 -8.28 11.80
N VAL A 52 -10.80 -7.66 10.87
CA VAL A 52 -10.15 -8.31 9.74
C VAL A 52 -8.71 -7.88 9.62
N ARG A 53 -7.87 -8.75 9.06
CA ARG A 53 -6.48 -8.46 8.76
C ARG A 53 -6.31 -8.31 7.26
N ILE A 54 -5.80 -7.17 6.80
CA ILE A 54 -5.37 -7.00 5.42
C ILE A 54 -4.01 -7.69 5.28
N ALA A 55 -4.02 -8.84 4.64
CA ALA A 55 -2.84 -9.59 4.23
C ALA A 55 -2.58 -9.29 2.76
N SER A 56 -1.72 -8.34 2.48
CA SER A 56 -1.49 -7.77 1.16
C SER A 56 -0.14 -8.17 0.59
N ILE A 57 -0.02 -8.06 -0.72
CA ILE A 57 1.25 -8.17 -1.44
C ILE A 57 1.34 -7.10 -2.52
N GLY A 58 2.52 -6.49 -2.70
CA GLY A 58 2.76 -5.51 -3.77
C GLY A 58 2.86 -6.18 -5.15
N TRP A 59 2.31 -5.53 -6.16
CA TRP A 59 2.46 -5.90 -7.56
C TRP A 59 2.98 -4.72 -8.37
N ASN A 60 4.29 -4.66 -8.55
CA ASN A 60 5.00 -3.59 -9.23
C ASN A 60 4.82 -3.61 -10.77
N GLY A 61 5.42 -2.63 -11.42
CA GLY A 61 5.49 -2.46 -12.86
C GLY A 61 4.89 -1.14 -13.31
N THR A 62 3.69 -0.81 -12.83
CA THR A 62 2.99 0.45 -13.14
C THR A 62 3.54 1.68 -12.39
N ASP A 63 4.49 1.48 -11.49
CA ASP A 63 5.37 2.46 -10.86
C ASP A 63 6.58 2.85 -11.73
N GLY A 64 6.84 2.09 -12.78
CA GLY A 64 7.91 2.31 -13.74
C GLY A 64 7.63 3.47 -14.71
N PRO A 65 8.39 3.60 -15.82
CA PRO A 65 8.17 4.64 -16.82
C PRO A 65 6.73 4.69 -17.34
N PRO A 66 6.26 5.85 -17.82
CA PRO A 66 4.89 6.01 -18.29
C PRO A 66 4.47 4.95 -19.30
N GLY A 67 3.36 4.28 -19.05
CA GLY A 67 2.89 3.15 -19.87
C GLY A 67 3.54 1.82 -19.55
N ALA A 68 4.40 1.74 -18.54
CA ALA A 68 4.89 0.45 -18.07
C ALA A 68 3.72 -0.45 -17.64
N ALA A 69 3.79 -1.71 -18.05
CA ALA A 69 2.78 -2.70 -17.75
C ALA A 69 3.04 -3.35 -16.38
N PRO A 70 2.01 -3.86 -15.69
CA PRO A 70 2.20 -4.66 -14.50
C PRO A 70 3.19 -5.80 -14.75
N SER A 71 4.04 -6.09 -13.77
CA SER A 71 5.09 -7.09 -13.93
C SER A 71 4.55 -8.50 -14.18
N GLY A 72 5.26 -9.28 -15.00
CA GLY A 72 4.95 -10.69 -15.29
C GLY A 72 4.02 -10.93 -16.46
N ILE A 73 3.25 -9.94 -16.91
CA ILE A 73 2.25 -10.15 -17.98
C ILE A 73 2.84 -10.38 -19.38
N TRP A 74 4.15 -10.34 -19.50
CA TRP A 74 4.89 -10.83 -20.69
C TRP A 74 5.04 -12.34 -20.71
N THR A 75 4.91 -13.01 -19.55
CA THR A 75 5.08 -14.47 -19.41
C THR A 75 3.76 -15.17 -19.12
N VAL A 76 2.90 -14.56 -18.32
CA VAL A 76 1.60 -15.10 -17.90
C VAL A 76 0.49 -14.07 -18.12
N SER A 77 -0.77 -14.46 -17.93
CA SER A 77 -1.86 -13.50 -17.91
C SER A 77 -1.87 -12.70 -16.60
N TYR A 78 -2.41 -11.47 -16.64
CA TYR A 78 -2.64 -10.71 -15.40
C TYR A 78 -3.56 -11.47 -14.44
N LYS A 79 -4.49 -12.27 -14.96
CA LYS A 79 -5.36 -13.16 -14.16
C LYS A 79 -4.54 -14.20 -13.41
N THR A 80 -3.57 -14.82 -14.08
CA THR A 80 -2.66 -15.80 -13.45
C THR A 80 -1.82 -15.17 -12.32
N VAL A 81 -1.43 -13.90 -12.44
CA VAL A 81 -0.74 -13.19 -11.35
C VAL A 81 -1.69 -13.05 -10.16
N LEU A 82 -2.92 -12.59 -10.37
CA LEU A 82 -3.92 -12.44 -9.30
C LEU A 82 -4.30 -13.79 -8.66
N ASP A 83 -4.45 -14.84 -9.45
CA ASP A 83 -4.66 -16.21 -8.96
C ASP A 83 -3.51 -16.67 -8.07
N SER A 84 -2.26 -16.33 -8.44
CA SER A 84 -1.07 -16.66 -7.64
C SER A 84 -1.09 -15.95 -6.28
N ILE A 85 -1.58 -14.72 -6.21
CA ILE A 85 -1.72 -13.97 -4.97
C ILE A 85 -2.71 -14.68 -4.03
N VAL A 86 -3.87 -15.08 -4.56
CA VAL A 86 -4.87 -15.84 -3.78
C VAL A 86 -4.32 -17.21 -3.38
N ASP A 87 -3.62 -17.91 -4.28
CA ASP A 87 -3.01 -19.22 -3.97
C ASP A 87 -1.94 -19.13 -2.86
N ALA A 88 -1.21 -18.01 -2.79
CA ALA A 88 -0.29 -17.70 -1.70
C ALA A 88 -0.98 -17.39 -0.36
N GLY A 89 -2.30 -17.23 -0.34
CA GLY A 89 -3.10 -16.97 0.86
C GLY A 89 -3.37 -15.49 1.17
N PHE A 90 -2.91 -14.57 0.32
CA PHE A 90 -3.20 -13.14 0.45
C PHE A 90 -4.64 -12.81 0.07
N ASN A 91 -5.18 -11.75 0.65
CA ASN A 91 -6.53 -11.28 0.40
C ASN A 91 -6.60 -9.90 -0.28
N THR A 92 -5.45 -9.26 -0.46
CA THR A 92 -5.35 -7.92 -1.01
C THR A 92 -4.08 -7.80 -1.87
N VAL A 93 -4.16 -7.01 -2.93
CA VAL A 93 -3.00 -6.58 -3.72
C VAL A 93 -2.85 -5.06 -3.64
N ARG A 94 -1.63 -4.56 -3.40
CA ARG A 94 -1.25 -3.15 -3.51
C ARG A 94 -0.70 -2.91 -4.91
N ILE A 95 -1.31 -1.99 -5.65
CA ILE A 95 -0.96 -1.68 -7.04
C ILE A 95 -0.50 -0.22 -7.12
N PRO A 96 0.78 0.03 -7.42
CA PRO A 96 1.29 1.36 -7.59
C PRO A 96 0.82 1.99 -8.91
N TRP A 97 0.69 3.32 -8.92
CA TRP A 97 0.42 4.10 -10.11
C TRP A 97 1.18 5.43 -10.09
N ILE A 98 1.29 6.04 -11.27
CA ILE A 98 1.97 7.32 -11.47
C ILE A 98 1.06 8.28 -12.24
N ASP A 99 1.15 9.58 -11.96
CA ASP A 99 0.31 10.58 -12.63
C ASP A 99 0.45 10.56 -14.15
N LEU A 100 1.70 10.52 -14.64
CA LEU A 100 1.98 10.51 -16.07
C LEU A 100 1.52 9.22 -16.77
N GLY A 101 1.29 8.15 -15.99
CA GLY A 101 0.89 6.83 -16.50
C GLY A 101 -0.58 6.70 -16.83
N LEU A 102 -1.48 7.36 -16.09
CA LEU A 102 -2.92 7.06 -16.12
C LEU A 102 -3.54 7.03 -17.52
N ASP A 103 -3.22 8.03 -18.35
CA ASP A 103 -3.72 8.15 -19.72
C ASP A 103 -2.76 7.59 -20.77
N THR A 104 -1.58 7.13 -20.34
CA THR A 104 -0.60 6.57 -21.25
C THR A 104 -1.01 5.14 -21.62
N PRO A 105 -1.07 4.80 -22.90
CA PRO A 105 -1.25 3.43 -23.33
C PRO A 105 -0.14 2.53 -22.78
N LEU A 106 -0.51 1.33 -22.34
CA LEU A 106 0.47 0.35 -21.91
C LEU A 106 1.47 0.05 -23.03
N HIS A 107 2.71 -0.12 -22.66
CA HIS A 107 3.76 -0.65 -23.50
C HIS A 107 4.72 -1.47 -22.65
N GLY A 108 5.58 -2.24 -23.24
CA GLY A 108 6.60 -2.98 -22.50
C GLY A 108 7.66 -2.05 -21.90
N TYR A 109 8.24 -2.46 -20.78
CA TYR A 109 9.27 -1.71 -20.05
C TYR A 109 10.57 -1.50 -20.84
N SER A 110 10.87 -2.36 -21.80
CA SER A 110 11.97 -2.21 -22.75
C SER A 110 11.75 -3.11 -23.96
N ASP A 111 12.48 -2.86 -25.04
CA ASP A 111 12.47 -3.70 -26.25
C ASP A 111 12.87 -5.18 -26.02
N ARG A 112 13.20 -5.55 -24.78
CA ARG A 112 13.67 -6.90 -24.44
C ARG A 112 12.90 -7.61 -23.31
N LEU A 113 12.23 -6.91 -22.39
CA LEU A 113 11.68 -7.52 -21.19
C LEU A 113 10.22 -7.13 -20.85
N GLY A 114 9.57 -6.29 -21.62
CA GLY A 114 8.32 -5.71 -21.22
C GLY A 114 7.18 -5.82 -22.21
N TRP A 115 7.20 -6.79 -23.07
CA TRP A 115 6.09 -7.02 -24.00
C TRP A 115 4.91 -7.63 -23.26
N ILE A 116 3.75 -7.05 -23.45
CA ILE A 116 2.51 -7.71 -23.03
C ILE A 116 2.33 -8.93 -23.93
N ASN A 117 2.19 -10.10 -23.34
CA ASN A 117 1.80 -11.28 -24.09
C ASN A 117 0.34 -11.14 -24.52
N THR A 118 0.13 -10.75 -25.77
CA THR A 118 -1.18 -10.43 -26.32
C THR A 118 -2.11 -11.65 -26.41
N THR A 119 -1.55 -12.84 -26.55
CA THR A 119 -2.33 -14.09 -26.54
C THR A 119 -2.88 -14.40 -25.16
N LEU A 120 -2.12 -14.11 -24.11
CA LEU A 120 -2.50 -14.36 -22.73
C LEU A 120 -3.29 -13.19 -22.10
N ASN A 121 -3.18 -11.99 -22.68
CA ASN A 121 -3.80 -10.76 -22.19
C ASN A 121 -4.56 -10.02 -23.33
N PRO A 122 -5.48 -10.68 -24.04
CA PRO A 122 -6.20 -10.04 -25.14
C PRO A 122 -7.05 -8.86 -24.67
N GLU A 123 -7.51 -8.86 -23.41
CA GLU A 123 -8.32 -7.79 -22.83
C GLU A 123 -7.55 -6.47 -22.65
N LEU A 124 -6.21 -6.52 -22.70
CA LEU A 124 -5.36 -5.34 -22.63
C LEU A 124 -5.08 -4.72 -24.02
N LEU A 125 -5.62 -5.28 -25.07
CA LEU A 125 -5.57 -4.70 -26.42
C LEU A 125 -6.65 -3.62 -26.56
N ALA A 126 -6.28 -2.50 -27.17
CA ALA A 126 -7.23 -1.45 -27.58
C ALA A 126 -7.90 -1.79 -28.91
N SER A 127 -7.32 -2.71 -29.68
CA SER A 127 -7.85 -3.20 -30.98
C SER A 127 -7.25 -4.56 -31.27
N ASP A 128 -8.07 -5.48 -31.77
CA ASP A 128 -7.65 -6.82 -32.21
C ASP A 128 -6.85 -6.78 -33.52
N THR A 129 -6.85 -5.64 -34.21
CA THR A 129 -6.11 -5.46 -35.45
C THR A 129 -4.78 -4.80 -35.18
N PRO A 130 -3.66 -5.44 -35.55
CA PRO A 130 -2.34 -4.81 -35.42
C PRO A 130 -2.24 -3.62 -36.38
N ARG A 131 -1.31 -2.71 -36.03
CA ARG A 131 -0.95 -1.59 -36.89
C ARG A 131 -0.23 -2.09 -38.16
N THR A 132 -0.01 -1.20 -39.10
CA THR A 132 0.73 -1.49 -40.34
C THR A 132 2.18 -1.95 -40.10
N ASP A 133 2.74 -1.62 -38.93
CA ASP A 133 4.07 -2.06 -38.46
C ASP A 133 4.04 -3.41 -37.72
N GLY A 134 2.88 -4.09 -37.66
CA GLY A 134 2.68 -5.35 -36.98
C GLY A 134 2.53 -5.25 -35.46
N ARG A 135 2.59 -4.06 -34.87
CA ARG A 135 2.45 -3.86 -33.42
C ARG A 135 0.99 -3.64 -33.02
N TYR A 136 0.63 -4.10 -31.85
CA TYR A 136 -0.69 -3.84 -31.28
C TYR A 136 -0.75 -2.47 -30.58
N ARG A 137 -1.97 -1.96 -30.43
CA ARG A 137 -2.29 -0.85 -29.53
C ARG A 137 -2.84 -1.41 -28.25
N TYR A 138 -2.35 -0.91 -27.14
CA TYR A 138 -2.80 -1.31 -25.80
C TYR A 138 -3.75 -0.28 -25.22
N VAL A 139 -4.56 -0.71 -24.27
CA VAL A 139 -5.38 0.18 -23.44
C VAL A 139 -4.50 1.07 -22.56
N THR A 140 -5.06 2.16 -22.06
CA THR A 140 -4.38 3.00 -21.07
C THR A 140 -4.22 2.27 -19.73
N THR A 141 -3.27 2.71 -18.89
CA THR A 141 -3.09 2.17 -17.55
C THR A 141 -4.38 2.17 -16.73
N LEU A 142 -5.15 3.27 -16.77
CA LEU A 142 -6.43 3.35 -16.05
C LEU A 142 -7.46 2.34 -16.56
N THR A 143 -7.47 2.06 -17.87
CA THR A 143 -8.33 1.01 -18.44
C THR A 143 -7.86 -0.38 -18.04
N ALA A 144 -6.56 -0.62 -18.00
CA ALA A 144 -6.00 -1.88 -17.51
C ALA A 144 -6.36 -2.12 -16.04
N PHE A 145 -6.30 -1.08 -15.19
CA PHE A 145 -6.71 -1.17 -13.80
C PHE A 145 -8.18 -1.60 -13.66
N ARG A 146 -9.09 -1.14 -14.54
CA ARG A 146 -10.49 -1.63 -14.54
C ARG A 146 -10.54 -3.13 -14.76
N ARG A 147 -9.80 -3.66 -15.76
CA ARG A 147 -9.76 -5.10 -16.04
C ARG A 147 -9.19 -5.91 -14.87
N ILE A 148 -8.15 -5.39 -14.24
CA ILE A 148 -7.54 -6.00 -13.06
C ILE A 148 -8.52 -6.02 -11.89
N VAL A 149 -9.19 -4.90 -11.59
CA VAL A 149 -10.17 -4.80 -10.51
C VAL A 149 -11.39 -5.68 -10.76
N ASP A 150 -11.89 -5.73 -12.00
CA ASP A 150 -13.01 -6.60 -12.36
C ASP A 150 -12.68 -8.07 -12.03
N TYR A 151 -11.54 -8.56 -12.49
CA TYR A 151 -11.13 -9.93 -12.22
C TYR A 151 -10.77 -10.18 -10.74
N ALA A 152 -10.12 -9.25 -10.08
CA ALA A 152 -9.87 -9.34 -8.63
C ALA A 152 -11.20 -9.53 -7.86
N GLY A 153 -12.25 -8.78 -8.23
CA GLY A 153 -13.60 -8.92 -7.66
C GLY A 153 -14.23 -10.29 -7.91
N GLU A 154 -14.05 -10.86 -9.10
CA GLU A 154 -14.54 -12.20 -9.43
C GLU A 154 -13.94 -13.28 -8.51
N ILE A 155 -12.63 -13.20 -8.25
CA ILE A 155 -11.93 -14.17 -7.40
C ILE A 155 -11.97 -13.82 -5.90
N GLY A 156 -12.51 -12.66 -5.53
CA GLY A 156 -12.65 -12.19 -4.14
C GLY A 156 -11.42 -11.49 -3.57
N LEU A 157 -10.40 -11.20 -4.39
CA LEU A 157 -9.23 -10.43 -4.02
C LEU A 157 -9.59 -8.94 -3.92
N LYS A 158 -9.03 -8.24 -2.93
CA LYS A 158 -9.18 -6.79 -2.77
C LYS A 158 -8.00 -6.04 -3.38
N VAL A 159 -8.22 -4.76 -3.67
CA VAL A 159 -7.21 -3.88 -4.27
C VAL A 159 -7.03 -2.63 -3.42
N ILE A 160 -5.79 -2.25 -3.18
CA ILE A 160 -5.38 -0.94 -2.70
C ILE A 160 -4.55 -0.31 -3.81
N PHE A 161 -4.91 0.90 -4.23
CA PHE A 161 -4.10 1.70 -5.14
C PHE A 161 -3.16 2.60 -4.35
N ASP A 162 -1.93 2.70 -4.83
CA ASP A 162 -0.85 3.48 -4.27
C ASP A 162 -0.35 4.52 -5.27
N HIS A 163 -0.40 5.80 -4.90
CA HIS A 163 0.26 6.85 -5.68
C HIS A 163 1.78 6.79 -5.43
N HIS A 164 2.50 6.19 -6.36
CA HIS A 164 3.90 5.88 -6.13
C HIS A 164 4.83 7.07 -6.39
N THR A 165 4.72 7.65 -7.58
CA THR A 165 5.43 8.87 -7.97
C THR A 165 4.65 9.63 -9.04
N ASN A 166 5.08 10.85 -9.36
CA ASN A 166 4.40 11.64 -10.38
C ASN A 166 4.73 11.17 -11.80
N GLN A 167 5.99 10.79 -12.06
CA GLN A 167 6.48 10.57 -13.42
C GLN A 167 7.07 9.18 -13.68
N GLY A 168 7.16 8.34 -12.66
CA GLY A 168 7.60 6.95 -12.76
C GLY A 168 9.10 6.76 -12.62
N THR A 169 9.47 6.42 -11.42
CA THR A 169 10.72 5.76 -11.10
C THR A 169 10.38 4.68 -10.10
N ALA A 170 10.95 3.53 -10.22
CA ALA A 170 10.81 2.52 -9.17
C ALA A 170 11.42 3.06 -7.87
N GLY A 171 10.60 3.50 -6.92
CA GLY A 171 11.04 4.03 -5.63
C GLY A 171 10.37 5.35 -5.23
N GLN A 172 11.11 6.19 -4.51
CA GLN A 172 10.59 7.43 -3.96
C GLN A 172 10.63 8.59 -4.96
N GLN A 173 9.66 9.51 -4.83
CA GLN A 173 9.73 10.80 -5.51
C GLN A 173 11.01 11.56 -5.10
N ARG A 174 11.79 12.03 -6.07
CA ARG A 174 13.13 12.62 -5.80
C ARG A 174 13.14 13.82 -4.87
N ASN A 175 12.15 14.71 -4.99
CA ASN A 175 12.04 15.88 -4.12
C ASN A 175 11.48 15.52 -2.73
N GLY A 176 11.05 14.29 -2.50
CA GLY A 176 10.46 13.81 -1.26
C GLY A 176 9.02 14.24 -1.01
N LEU A 177 8.37 14.93 -1.96
CA LEU A 177 7.00 15.42 -1.90
C LEU A 177 6.08 14.59 -2.80
N TRP A 178 4.78 14.72 -2.63
CA TRP A 178 3.73 14.10 -3.46
C TRP A 178 3.39 14.88 -4.73
N PHE A 179 4.09 15.99 -4.98
CA PHE A 179 3.90 16.86 -6.13
C PHE A 179 5.22 17.41 -6.62
N ASP A 180 5.25 17.91 -7.85
CA ASP A 180 6.41 18.55 -8.42
C ASP A 180 6.48 20.03 -7.99
N LEU A 181 7.66 20.51 -7.62
CA LEU A 181 7.94 21.94 -7.45
C LEU A 181 7.97 22.61 -8.82
N GLY A 182 7.62 23.76 -9.06
CA GLY A 182 7.42 24.45 -10.35
C GLY A 182 8.47 24.20 -11.45
N PRO A 183 8.22 24.66 -12.66
CA PRO A 183 9.08 24.42 -13.82
C PRO A 183 10.53 24.86 -13.59
N GLY A 184 11.49 24.05 -14.02
CA GLY A 184 12.92 24.36 -13.92
C GLY A 184 13.59 23.95 -12.61
N THR A 185 12.85 23.37 -11.65
CA THR A 185 13.42 22.74 -10.46
C THR A 185 13.74 21.28 -10.73
N ASP A 186 14.87 20.79 -10.19
CA ASP A 186 15.22 19.38 -10.28
C ASP A 186 14.44 18.58 -9.22
N ASN A 187 13.16 18.41 -9.47
CA ASN A 187 12.26 17.71 -8.58
C ASN A 187 11.75 16.40 -9.16
N THR A 188 12.31 16.01 -10.28
CA THR A 188 11.91 14.84 -11.01
C THR A 188 13.06 13.88 -11.17
N ASP A 189 12.77 12.74 -11.60
CA ASP A 189 13.66 11.63 -11.85
C ASP A 189 14.47 11.79 -13.14
N GLY A 190 14.60 13.01 -13.61
CA GLY A 190 15.31 13.33 -14.85
C GLY A 190 14.48 13.13 -16.12
N ILE A 191 13.16 12.87 -15.98
CA ILE A 191 12.28 12.64 -17.13
C ILE A 191 11.75 13.96 -17.69
N ALA A 192 11.35 14.88 -16.82
CA ALA A 192 10.95 16.23 -17.19
C ALA A 192 10.96 17.17 -15.98
N PRO A 193 11.20 18.48 -16.14
CA PRO A 193 11.00 19.45 -15.06
C PRO A 193 9.53 19.51 -14.64
N GLY A 194 9.30 19.78 -13.37
CA GLY A 194 8.04 19.79 -12.64
C GLY A 194 6.76 19.96 -13.44
N ARG A 195 5.95 18.93 -13.51
CA ARG A 195 4.75 18.87 -14.33
C ARG A 195 3.47 18.80 -13.50
N PHE A 196 3.50 18.11 -12.37
CA PHE A 196 2.31 17.81 -11.58
C PHE A 196 2.27 18.64 -10.30
N SER A 197 1.40 19.66 -10.28
CA SER A 197 1.11 20.39 -9.05
C SER A 197 0.32 19.53 -8.07
N ALA A 198 0.30 19.91 -6.80
CA ALA A 198 -0.50 19.23 -5.79
C ALA A 198 -1.98 19.11 -6.18
N GLU A 199 -2.55 20.13 -6.81
CA GLU A 199 -3.94 20.08 -7.30
C GLU A 199 -4.12 19.07 -8.43
N MET A 200 -3.18 18.97 -9.38
CA MET A 200 -3.24 17.98 -10.46
C MET A 200 -3.16 16.55 -9.93
N VAL A 201 -2.32 16.29 -8.92
CA VAL A 201 -2.25 14.97 -8.25
C VAL A 201 -3.58 14.66 -7.57
N LYS A 202 -4.17 15.62 -6.86
CA LYS A 202 -5.50 15.47 -6.26
C LYS A 202 -6.58 15.19 -7.31
N GLU A 203 -6.57 15.90 -8.44
CA GLU A 203 -7.50 15.64 -9.55
C GLU A 203 -7.34 14.22 -10.11
N ASN A 204 -6.11 13.71 -10.25
CA ASN A 204 -5.85 12.34 -10.68
C ASN A 204 -6.37 11.30 -9.66
N TRP A 205 -6.22 11.56 -8.36
CA TRP A 205 -6.88 10.75 -7.33
C TRP A 205 -8.40 10.75 -7.46
N LEU A 206 -9.01 11.90 -7.72
CA LEU A 206 -10.46 11.98 -7.94
C LEU A 206 -10.91 11.24 -9.20
N ARG A 207 -10.08 11.18 -10.24
CA ARG A 207 -10.35 10.37 -11.44
C ARG A 207 -10.35 8.88 -11.12
N ILE A 208 -9.37 8.41 -10.33
CA ILE A 208 -9.32 7.01 -9.86
C ILE A 208 -10.55 6.73 -8.99
N ALA A 209 -10.83 7.58 -8.01
CA ALA A 209 -11.98 7.41 -7.12
C ALA A 209 -13.31 7.34 -7.89
N LYS A 210 -13.52 8.22 -8.86
CA LYS A 210 -14.70 8.20 -9.75
C LYS A 210 -14.77 6.94 -10.61
N THR A 211 -13.61 6.42 -11.05
CA THR A 211 -13.55 5.23 -11.88
C THR A 211 -14.04 4.00 -11.14
N PHE A 212 -13.77 3.92 -9.84
CA PHE A 212 -14.09 2.76 -9.01
C PHE A 212 -15.20 3.02 -7.97
N ALA A 213 -15.85 4.16 -8.04
CA ALA A 213 -16.93 4.51 -7.10
C ALA A 213 -18.01 3.42 -7.04
N GLY A 214 -18.36 2.99 -5.84
CA GLY A 214 -19.34 1.93 -5.60
C GLY A 214 -18.81 0.51 -5.81
N ASN A 215 -17.53 0.32 -6.13
CA ASN A 215 -16.92 -1.00 -6.29
C ASN A 215 -16.10 -1.41 -5.05
N PRO A 216 -16.63 -2.25 -4.14
CA PRO A 216 -15.95 -2.63 -2.91
C PRO A 216 -14.78 -3.63 -3.14
N THR A 217 -14.43 -3.95 -4.36
CA THR A 217 -13.16 -4.63 -4.68
C THR A 217 -11.99 -3.71 -4.36
N VAL A 218 -12.12 -2.41 -4.65
CA VAL A 218 -11.16 -1.39 -4.21
C VAL A 218 -11.50 -0.97 -2.78
N ILE A 219 -10.62 -1.28 -1.84
CA ILE A 219 -10.85 -1.03 -0.42
C ILE A 219 -10.08 0.15 0.16
N GLY A 220 -9.07 0.64 -0.55
CA GLY A 220 -8.22 1.70 -0.02
C GLY A 220 -7.42 2.44 -1.09
N TYR A 221 -7.08 3.68 -0.75
CA TYR A 221 -6.19 4.55 -1.50
C TYR A 221 -5.04 4.99 -0.59
N ASP A 222 -3.83 4.55 -0.92
CA ASP A 222 -2.57 4.93 -0.29
C ASP A 222 -2.08 6.21 -0.97
N LEU A 223 -2.21 7.33 -0.24
CA LEU A 223 -2.23 8.65 -0.86
C LEU A 223 -0.90 9.08 -1.46
N HIS A 224 0.23 8.63 -0.92
CA HIS A 224 1.55 8.84 -1.52
C HIS A 224 2.60 7.95 -0.89
N ASN A 225 3.36 7.26 -1.74
CA ASN A 225 4.44 6.35 -1.39
C ASN A 225 5.67 7.09 -0.85
N GLU A 226 6.14 6.69 0.33
CA GLU A 226 7.43 7.05 0.92
C GLU A 226 7.79 8.54 0.84
N PRO A 227 6.96 9.43 1.39
CA PRO A 227 7.31 10.83 1.47
C PRO A 227 8.58 11.01 2.30
N ASN A 228 9.56 11.76 1.78
CA ASN A 228 10.87 11.91 2.43
C ASN A 228 10.98 13.24 3.16
N GLY A 229 10.96 13.19 4.48
CA GLY A 229 10.97 14.37 5.34
C GLY A 229 12.24 15.21 5.22
N ASP A 230 13.37 14.58 4.98
CA ASP A 230 14.66 15.29 4.87
C ASP A 230 14.78 16.07 3.55
N ARG A 231 14.31 15.51 2.44
CA ARG A 231 14.36 16.14 1.10
C ARG A 231 13.21 17.11 0.88
N GLY A 232 12.00 16.69 1.26
CA GLY A 232 10.79 17.47 1.07
C GLY A 232 10.54 18.52 2.13
N HIS A 233 11.35 18.59 3.19
CA HIS A 233 11.11 19.45 4.37
C HIS A 233 9.68 19.29 4.89
N ILE A 234 9.23 18.04 4.96
CA ILE A 234 7.85 17.70 5.31
C ILE A 234 7.55 18.10 6.75
N THR A 235 6.34 18.61 6.98
CA THR A 235 5.81 18.92 8.31
C THR A 235 4.55 18.09 8.58
N TRP A 236 4.22 17.96 9.87
CA TRP A 236 2.99 17.33 10.35
C TRP A 236 2.15 18.35 11.10
N GLY A 237 1.18 18.97 10.41
CA GLY A 237 0.35 20.02 11.00
C GLY A 237 1.06 21.36 11.16
N GLY A 238 2.19 21.58 10.49
CA GLY A 238 2.91 22.85 10.47
C GLY A 238 2.33 23.89 9.53
N GLY A 239 1.39 23.50 8.68
CA GLY A 239 0.83 24.32 7.63
C GLY A 239 1.77 24.49 6.42
N GLY A 240 1.24 25.06 5.34
CA GLY A 240 1.99 25.27 4.10
C GLY A 240 2.00 24.05 3.16
N PRO A 241 2.72 24.16 2.03
CA PRO A 241 2.63 23.21 0.93
C PRO A 241 3.29 21.84 1.23
N THR A 242 4.12 21.73 2.25
CA THR A 242 4.81 20.50 2.63
C THR A 242 4.20 19.83 3.87
N ASP A 243 3.00 20.24 4.28
CA ASP A 243 2.25 19.63 5.39
C ASP A 243 1.53 18.38 4.93
N ILE A 244 2.12 17.21 5.20
CA ILE A 244 1.57 15.92 4.77
C ILE A 244 0.24 15.60 5.47
N LYS A 245 0.07 16.02 6.72
CA LYS A 245 -1.22 15.86 7.41
C LYS A 245 -2.32 16.62 6.68
N ALA A 246 -2.05 17.86 6.29
CA ALA A 246 -3.01 18.69 5.53
C ALA A 246 -3.32 18.06 4.16
N MET A 247 -2.32 17.48 3.48
CA MET A 247 -2.54 16.74 2.24
C MET A 247 -3.46 15.54 2.46
N CYS A 248 -3.20 14.73 3.48
CA CYS A 248 -4.05 13.58 3.81
C CYS A 248 -5.51 14.01 4.10
N GLU A 249 -5.70 15.12 4.81
CA GLU A 249 -7.03 15.67 5.12
C GLU A 249 -7.75 16.19 3.86
N ASP A 250 -7.05 16.92 3.02
CA ASP A 250 -7.59 17.53 1.80
C ASP A 250 -7.92 16.45 0.74
N TYR A 251 -6.94 15.62 0.38
CA TYR A 251 -7.13 14.58 -0.63
C TYR A 251 -8.12 13.52 -0.15
N GLY A 252 -7.93 13.03 1.09
CA GLY A 252 -8.79 12.02 1.66
C GLY A 252 -10.25 12.49 1.77
N SER A 253 -10.49 13.72 2.20
CA SER A 253 -11.85 14.28 2.27
C SER A 253 -12.46 14.51 0.90
N ALA A 254 -11.69 14.94 -0.09
CA ALA A 254 -12.16 15.09 -1.47
C ALA A 254 -12.50 13.73 -2.12
N ILE A 255 -11.70 12.71 -1.85
CA ILE A 255 -11.99 11.33 -2.27
C ILE A 255 -13.30 10.83 -1.63
N GLN A 256 -13.51 11.09 -0.35
CA GLN A 256 -14.72 10.67 0.36
C GLN A 256 -16.02 11.34 -0.15
N ASP A 257 -15.92 12.51 -0.78
CA ASP A 257 -17.06 13.13 -1.47
C ASP A 257 -17.51 12.33 -2.71
N VAL A 258 -16.62 11.55 -3.28
CA VAL A 258 -16.84 10.75 -4.50
C VAL A 258 -17.05 9.27 -4.16
N GLU A 259 -16.24 8.74 -3.26
CA GLU A 259 -16.23 7.35 -2.85
C GLU A 259 -16.10 7.24 -1.31
N PRO A 260 -17.22 7.30 -0.57
CA PRO A 260 -17.21 7.28 0.89
C PRO A 260 -16.85 5.93 1.50
N GLY A 261 -16.84 4.87 0.69
CA GLY A 261 -16.65 3.49 1.15
C GLY A 261 -15.21 3.11 1.44
N VAL A 262 -14.24 3.72 0.77
CA VAL A 262 -12.83 3.30 0.81
C VAL A 262 -12.11 3.76 2.08
N LEU A 263 -11.07 3.03 2.44
CA LEU A 263 -10.08 3.47 3.43
C LEU A 263 -9.18 4.53 2.80
N ILE A 264 -8.87 5.55 3.56
CA ILE A 264 -7.85 6.55 3.22
C ILE A 264 -6.60 6.19 4.01
N ILE A 265 -5.54 5.90 3.29
CA ILE A 265 -4.28 5.45 3.86
C ILE A 265 -3.29 6.60 3.78
N CYS A 266 -2.71 6.95 4.93
CA CYS A 266 -1.82 8.08 5.08
C CYS A 266 -0.48 7.61 5.63
N GLU A 267 0.58 7.76 4.85
CA GLU A 267 1.94 7.43 5.26
C GLU A 267 2.56 8.52 6.13
N GLY A 268 3.44 8.13 7.04
CA GLY A 268 4.36 9.05 7.70
C GLY A 268 5.53 9.41 6.77
N PRO A 269 6.28 10.48 7.06
CA PRO A 269 7.51 10.76 6.30
C PRO A 269 8.67 9.88 6.78
N GLU A 270 9.57 9.57 5.87
CA GLU A 270 10.89 9.05 6.17
C GLU A 270 11.76 10.13 6.83
N THR A 271 12.49 9.80 7.89
CA THR A 271 13.39 10.75 8.58
C THR A 271 14.70 10.07 8.99
N TYR A 272 15.76 10.34 8.24
CA TYR A 272 17.13 9.88 8.55
C TYR A 272 17.94 10.91 9.33
N LYS A 273 17.45 12.12 9.45
CA LYS A 273 17.99 13.16 10.31
C LYS A 273 16.92 13.63 11.28
N PRO A 274 17.28 14.00 12.50
CA PRO A 274 16.31 14.58 13.43
C PRO A 274 15.57 15.75 12.76
N PRO A 275 14.24 15.67 12.64
CA PRO A 275 13.48 16.74 12.00
C PRO A 275 13.53 18.03 12.83
N PRO A 276 13.44 19.22 12.22
CA PRO A 276 13.37 20.48 12.95
C PRO A 276 12.16 20.50 13.90
N GLN A 277 12.24 21.25 15.01
CA GLN A 277 11.10 21.43 15.93
C GLN A 277 9.84 21.97 15.21
N SER A 278 10.05 22.82 14.22
CA SER A 278 8.96 23.37 13.38
C SER A 278 8.24 22.33 12.50
N SER A 279 8.80 21.12 12.38
CA SER A 279 8.15 20.04 11.62
C SER A 279 6.90 19.48 12.29
N GLY A 280 6.74 19.67 13.60
CA GLY A 280 5.67 19.05 14.38
C GLY A 280 5.92 17.58 14.75
N MET A 281 7.06 17.02 14.38
CA MET A 281 7.45 15.63 14.65
C MET A 281 8.57 15.55 15.70
N ASP A 282 8.57 14.49 16.49
CA ASP A 282 9.67 14.20 17.41
C ASP A 282 10.94 13.81 16.63
N PRO A 283 12.14 14.04 17.21
CA PRO A 283 13.43 13.82 16.55
C PRO A 283 13.81 12.33 16.40
N THR A 284 12.87 11.42 16.48
CA THR A 284 13.11 9.99 16.31
C THR A 284 13.33 9.67 14.84
N LEU A 285 14.42 8.95 14.56
CA LEU A 285 14.69 8.46 13.20
C LEU A 285 13.69 7.36 12.85
N ALA A 286 13.24 7.38 11.62
CA ALA A 286 12.25 6.43 11.13
C ALA A 286 12.65 5.88 9.76
N ALA A 287 12.37 4.60 9.54
CA ALA A 287 12.46 3.91 8.25
C ALA A 287 11.52 4.55 7.21
N PRO A 288 11.57 4.15 5.96
CA PRO A 288 10.69 4.71 4.93
C PRO A 288 9.23 4.78 5.39
N ALA A 289 8.56 5.90 5.13
CA ALA A 289 7.17 6.17 5.56
C ALA A 289 6.91 6.11 7.09
N GLY A 290 7.94 5.99 7.94
CA GLY A 290 7.82 5.49 9.31
C GLY A 290 7.56 6.53 10.41
N ASN A 291 7.71 7.84 10.18
CA ASN A 291 7.58 8.83 11.25
C ASN A 291 6.13 9.28 11.47
N LEU A 292 5.44 8.56 12.34
CA LEU A 292 4.08 8.91 12.81
C LEU A 292 4.09 9.41 14.27
N THR A 293 5.24 9.91 14.78
CA THR A 293 5.38 10.37 16.17
C THR A 293 4.35 11.41 16.57
N ALA A 294 3.89 12.24 15.64
CA ALA A 294 2.90 13.29 15.87
C ALA A 294 1.44 12.83 15.69
N ALA A 295 1.20 11.70 15.06
CA ALA A 295 -0.14 11.30 14.62
C ALA A 295 -1.15 11.09 15.76
N GLY A 296 -0.68 10.63 16.93
CA GLY A 296 -1.55 10.44 18.10
C GLY A 296 -2.02 11.75 18.72
N ALA A 297 -1.11 12.73 18.86
CA ALA A 297 -1.43 14.04 19.44
C ALA A 297 -2.14 14.97 18.43
N ASN A 298 -1.79 14.86 17.17
CA ASN A 298 -2.35 15.68 16.08
C ASN A 298 -2.81 14.80 14.90
N PRO A 299 -3.89 14.03 15.06
CA PRO A 299 -4.33 13.06 14.07
C PRO A 299 -4.86 13.73 12.79
N VAL A 300 -4.76 13.00 11.68
CA VAL A 300 -5.46 13.31 10.43
C VAL A 300 -6.98 13.28 10.66
N ARG A 301 -7.69 14.31 10.19
CA ARG A 301 -9.13 14.45 10.36
C ARG A 301 -9.83 14.39 9.01
N LEU A 302 -10.49 13.27 8.76
CA LEU A 302 -11.29 13.05 7.54
C LEU A 302 -12.75 13.41 7.78
N LYS A 303 -13.51 13.69 6.73
CA LYS A 303 -14.98 13.87 6.77
C LYS A 303 -15.66 12.63 7.34
N ILE A 304 -15.21 11.43 6.94
CA ILE A 304 -15.66 10.15 7.45
C ILE A 304 -14.51 9.57 8.27
N ALA A 305 -14.54 9.82 9.58
CA ALA A 305 -13.41 9.57 10.48
C ALA A 305 -13.01 8.09 10.57
N ASN A 306 -13.97 7.16 10.49
CA ASN A 306 -13.72 5.72 10.59
C ASN A 306 -13.22 5.08 9.29
N LYS A 307 -12.54 5.86 8.46
CA LYS A 307 -11.90 5.40 7.20
C LYS A 307 -10.39 5.66 7.16
N LEU A 308 -9.83 6.23 8.22
CA LEU A 308 -8.40 6.50 8.29
C LEU A 308 -7.63 5.25 8.70
N VAL A 309 -6.58 4.95 7.94
CA VAL A 309 -5.51 3.99 8.27
C VAL A 309 -4.18 4.71 8.13
N TYR A 310 -3.29 4.60 9.09
CA TYR A 310 -1.92 5.06 8.91
C TYR A 310 -1.08 3.96 8.27
N SER A 311 -0.11 4.35 7.46
CA SER A 311 0.81 3.41 6.83
C SER A 311 2.27 3.76 7.12
N ILE A 312 3.08 2.72 7.18
CA ILE A 312 4.53 2.80 7.29
C ILE A 312 5.17 1.74 6.41
N HIS A 313 6.46 1.89 6.12
CA HIS A 313 7.26 0.86 5.47
C HIS A 313 8.39 0.40 6.39
N GLU A 314 8.72 -0.87 6.34
CA GLU A 314 9.81 -1.45 7.13
C GLU A 314 10.67 -2.36 6.26
N TYR A 315 11.95 -2.03 6.19
CA TYR A 315 12.95 -2.78 5.44
C TYR A 315 14.25 -2.96 6.22
N PRO A 316 14.99 -4.05 6.00
CA PRO A 316 16.30 -4.24 6.59
C PRO A 316 17.40 -3.44 5.87
N GLU A 317 18.60 -3.45 6.45
CA GLU A 317 19.80 -2.80 5.94
C GLU A 317 20.07 -3.02 4.45
N GLU A 318 19.83 -4.22 3.96
CA GLU A 318 20.07 -4.56 2.55
C GLU A 318 19.23 -3.73 1.55
N ILE A 319 18.21 -3.00 2.05
CA ILE A 319 17.28 -2.22 1.25
C ILE A 319 17.26 -0.75 1.68
N ALA A 320 17.14 -0.48 2.99
CA ALA A 320 16.90 0.86 3.51
C ALA A 320 18.16 1.56 4.07
N ASP A 321 19.36 0.98 3.93
CA ASP A 321 20.63 1.57 4.41
C ASP A 321 20.59 2.00 5.90
N THR A 322 19.87 1.24 6.72
CA THR A 322 19.48 1.58 8.10
C THR A 322 20.66 1.75 9.01
N LYS A 323 21.73 0.96 8.84
CA LYS A 323 22.97 1.06 9.64
C LYS A 323 23.68 2.37 9.43
N ARG A 324 23.72 2.86 8.20
CA ARG A 324 24.30 4.16 7.86
C ARG A 324 23.64 5.28 8.65
N TRP A 325 22.37 5.16 8.91
CA TRP A 325 21.57 6.16 9.59
C TRP A 325 21.38 5.87 11.10
N GLY A 326 21.93 4.76 11.57
CA GLY A 326 21.82 4.37 12.98
C GLY A 326 20.43 3.91 13.41
N ILE A 327 19.62 3.43 12.47
CA ILE A 327 18.29 2.90 12.73
C ILE A 327 18.41 1.45 13.23
N PRO A 328 17.94 1.12 14.46
CA PRO A 328 18.03 -0.23 15.00
C PRO A 328 17.14 -1.22 14.21
N GLU A 329 17.70 -2.39 13.91
CA GLU A 329 17.01 -3.47 13.18
C GLU A 329 16.64 -4.68 14.02
N THR A 330 17.25 -4.82 15.20
CA THR A 330 17.07 -5.98 16.08
C THR A 330 17.08 -5.57 17.55
N GLY A 331 16.68 -6.49 18.42
CA GLY A 331 16.73 -6.32 19.86
C GLY A 331 15.83 -5.21 20.40
N LYS A 332 16.17 -4.75 21.61
CA LYS A 332 15.36 -3.73 22.30
C LYS A 332 15.26 -2.41 21.52
N GLY A 333 16.32 -1.97 20.89
CA GLY A 333 16.32 -0.71 20.12
C GLY A 333 15.33 -0.73 18.95
N PHE A 334 15.18 -1.86 18.28
CA PHE A 334 14.19 -2.04 17.22
C PHE A 334 12.76 -1.91 17.75
N VAL A 335 12.45 -2.57 18.88
CA VAL A 335 11.12 -2.50 19.49
C VAL A 335 10.83 -1.10 20.04
N ASP A 336 11.80 -0.48 20.70
CA ASP A 336 11.66 0.89 21.24
C ASP A 336 11.38 1.89 20.12
N ARG A 337 12.09 1.78 18.99
CA ARG A 337 11.85 2.63 17.81
C ARG A 337 10.43 2.47 17.27
N MET A 338 10.00 1.24 17.03
CA MET A 338 8.64 1.00 16.55
C MET A 338 7.60 1.53 17.53
N ASN A 339 7.79 1.31 18.83
CA ASN A 339 6.89 1.83 19.86
C ASN A 339 6.83 3.37 19.85
N ALA A 340 7.94 4.04 19.62
CA ALA A 340 8.03 5.50 19.61
C ALA A 340 7.47 6.11 18.33
N THR A 341 7.69 5.48 17.17
CA THR A 341 7.36 6.09 15.88
C THR A 341 5.93 5.83 15.43
N TRP A 342 5.41 4.62 15.61
CA TRP A 342 4.08 4.25 15.09
C TRP A 342 3.33 3.19 15.91
N GLY A 343 4.02 2.29 16.59
CA GLY A 343 3.42 1.16 17.29
C GLY A 343 2.50 1.57 18.44
N TYR A 344 2.77 2.74 19.04
CA TYR A 344 1.91 3.31 20.08
C TYR A 344 0.47 3.59 19.59
N LEU A 345 0.27 3.89 18.30
CA LEU A 345 -1.05 4.09 17.71
C LEU A 345 -1.92 2.83 17.85
N VAL A 346 -1.31 1.67 17.65
CA VAL A 346 -1.99 0.38 17.79
C VAL A 346 -2.11 -0.02 19.25
N ARG A 347 -1.01 0.08 20.03
CA ARG A 347 -0.96 -0.28 21.45
C ARG A 347 -2.01 0.49 22.27
N ASP A 348 -2.10 1.79 22.05
CA ASP A 348 -2.98 2.68 22.82
C ASP A 348 -4.39 2.79 22.20
N ASN A 349 -4.69 1.91 21.22
CA ASN A 349 -5.99 1.82 20.53
C ASN A 349 -6.44 3.15 19.87
N ILE A 350 -5.50 3.91 19.32
CA ILE A 350 -5.74 5.22 18.69
C ILE A 350 -6.23 5.06 17.25
N ALA A 351 -5.45 4.32 16.43
CA ALA A 351 -5.75 4.10 15.02
C ALA A 351 -5.09 2.81 14.52
N PRO A 352 -5.62 2.17 13.47
CA PRO A 352 -4.93 1.07 12.83
C PRO A 352 -3.71 1.57 12.06
N VAL A 353 -2.66 0.74 12.07
CA VAL A 353 -1.49 0.87 11.24
C VAL A 353 -1.45 -0.31 10.28
N TRP A 354 -1.20 -0.04 9.01
CA TRP A 354 -0.92 -1.01 7.98
C TRP A 354 0.53 -0.85 7.53
N ILE A 355 1.31 -1.92 7.51
CA ILE A 355 2.65 -1.86 6.95
C ILE A 355 2.52 -1.98 5.43
N GLY A 356 2.55 -0.85 4.73
CA GLY A 356 2.27 -0.73 3.30
C GLY A 356 3.29 -1.45 2.42
N GLU A 357 4.55 -1.48 2.89
CA GLU A 357 5.60 -2.30 2.29
C GLU A 357 6.52 -2.88 3.35
N MET A 358 6.90 -4.11 3.16
CA MET A 358 7.95 -4.80 3.91
C MET A 358 8.50 -5.96 3.09
N GLY A 359 9.78 -6.23 3.21
CA GLY A 359 10.38 -7.34 2.48
C GLY A 359 11.84 -7.54 2.84
N ALA A 360 12.35 -8.74 2.62
CA ALA A 360 13.73 -9.08 2.85
C ALA A 360 14.16 -10.24 1.94
N SER A 361 15.45 -10.33 1.63
CA SER A 361 15.97 -11.45 0.82
C SER A 361 15.90 -12.81 1.53
N LEU A 362 15.91 -12.79 2.85
CA LEU A 362 16.03 -13.97 3.74
C LEU A 362 17.30 -14.81 3.50
N ARG A 363 18.28 -14.25 2.79
CA ARG A 363 19.52 -14.97 2.43
C ARG A 363 20.51 -15.04 3.59
N THR A 364 20.54 -14.01 4.42
CA THR A 364 21.48 -13.92 5.56
C THR A 364 20.77 -14.16 6.90
N PRO A 365 21.49 -14.53 7.96
CA PRO A 365 20.92 -14.63 9.30
C PRO A 365 20.27 -13.33 9.76
N GLU A 366 20.88 -12.18 9.45
CA GLU A 366 20.43 -10.84 9.84
C GLU A 366 19.06 -10.52 9.20
N THR A 367 18.90 -10.75 7.90
CA THR A 367 17.63 -10.49 7.20
C THR A 367 16.51 -11.43 7.66
N ARG A 368 16.84 -12.67 8.02
CA ARG A 368 15.87 -13.61 8.63
C ARG A 368 15.51 -13.20 10.07
N GLU A 369 16.46 -12.68 10.82
CA GLU A 369 16.22 -12.18 12.18
C GLU A 369 15.33 -10.94 12.14
N TRP A 370 15.64 -9.99 11.26
CA TRP A 370 14.82 -8.81 11.04
C TRP A 370 13.37 -9.18 10.71
N ALA A 371 13.16 -10.06 9.71
CA ALA A 371 11.82 -10.48 9.30
C ALA A 371 11.05 -11.15 10.44
N ARG A 372 11.71 -12.03 11.22
CA ARG A 372 11.11 -12.66 12.41
C ARG A 372 10.70 -11.60 13.45
N ASN A 373 11.59 -10.65 13.76
CA ASN A 373 11.32 -9.62 14.76
C ASN A 373 10.17 -8.72 14.34
N LEU A 374 10.12 -8.30 13.08
CA LEU A 374 9.01 -7.50 12.57
C LEU A 374 7.67 -8.25 12.65
N LEU A 375 7.63 -9.49 12.19
CA LEU A 375 6.42 -10.31 12.24
C LEU A 375 6.00 -10.66 13.68
N ASP A 376 6.95 -10.88 14.57
CA ASP A 376 6.68 -11.09 15.99
C ASP A 376 6.10 -9.83 16.64
N TYR A 377 6.59 -8.64 16.26
CA TYR A 377 6.01 -7.37 16.69
C TYR A 377 4.58 -7.19 16.15
N MET A 378 4.38 -7.40 14.85
CA MET A 378 3.06 -7.32 14.22
C MET A 378 2.05 -8.27 14.87
N ASN A 379 2.51 -9.43 15.32
CA ASN A 379 1.68 -10.46 15.95
C ASN A 379 1.55 -10.32 17.48
N GLY A 380 2.04 -9.23 18.06
CA GLY A 380 1.82 -8.89 19.46
C GLY A 380 2.70 -9.65 20.46
N LYS A 381 3.85 -10.19 20.02
CA LYS A 381 4.73 -10.98 20.90
C LYS A 381 5.67 -10.14 21.76
N TYR A 382 5.72 -8.81 21.55
CA TYR A 382 6.54 -7.87 22.29
C TYR A 382 5.76 -7.05 23.33
N GLY A 383 4.67 -7.60 23.86
CA GLY A 383 3.88 -6.93 24.89
C GLY A 383 4.64 -6.63 26.18
N ALA A 384 5.58 -7.51 26.58
CA ALA A 384 6.43 -7.31 27.75
C ALA A 384 7.42 -6.14 27.57
N GLU A 385 7.78 -5.82 26.32
CA GLU A 385 8.67 -4.73 25.93
C GLU A 385 7.88 -3.46 25.55
N GLY A 386 6.58 -3.43 25.86
CA GLY A 386 5.71 -2.29 25.60
C GLY A 386 5.17 -2.18 24.17
N GLY A 387 5.27 -3.25 23.38
CA GLY A 387 4.66 -3.37 22.06
C GLY A 387 3.15 -3.61 22.14
N PRO A 388 2.43 -3.57 20.99
CA PRO A 388 1.01 -3.90 20.93
C PRO A 388 0.77 -5.37 21.32
N THR A 389 -0.43 -5.62 21.86
CA THR A 389 -0.95 -6.96 22.14
C THR A 389 -2.36 -7.10 21.61
N PHE A 390 -2.77 -8.31 21.30
CA PHE A 390 -4.09 -8.60 20.75
C PHE A 390 -4.80 -9.65 21.59
N SER A 391 -6.08 -9.46 21.84
CA SER A 391 -6.89 -10.36 22.65
C SER A 391 -8.29 -10.49 22.07
N GLY A 392 -9.00 -11.55 22.43
CA GLY A 392 -10.36 -11.82 21.94
C GLY A 392 -10.38 -11.97 20.42
N ASP A 393 -11.22 -11.22 19.73
CA ASP A 393 -11.40 -11.21 18.28
C ASP A 393 -10.49 -10.21 17.54
N GLN A 394 -9.63 -9.47 18.27
CA GLN A 394 -8.70 -8.52 17.67
C GLN A 394 -7.78 -9.22 16.70
N GLN A 395 -7.52 -8.54 15.58
CA GLN A 395 -6.55 -9.01 14.58
C GLN A 395 -5.18 -8.36 14.78
N PRO A 396 -4.10 -9.09 14.51
CA PRO A 396 -2.76 -8.54 14.44
C PRO A 396 -2.62 -7.43 13.40
N ILE A 397 -1.49 -6.70 13.44
CA ILE A 397 -1.21 -5.62 12.50
C ILE A 397 -1.26 -6.14 11.07
N SER A 398 -1.97 -5.42 10.21
CA SER A 398 -2.06 -5.66 8.78
C SER A 398 -0.75 -5.30 8.06
N GLY A 399 -0.47 -5.94 6.91
CA GLY A 399 0.74 -5.62 6.16
C GLY A 399 0.72 -6.09 4.72
N SER A 400 1.68 -5.60 3.96
CA SER A 400 1.90 -5.89 2.54
C SER A 400 3.35 -6.32 2.31
N TRP A 401 3.53 -7.55 1.84
CA TRP A 401 4.86 -8.02 1.45
C TRP A 401 5.23 -7.46 0.07
N TRP A 402 6.41 -6.95 -0.07
CA TRP A 402 6.96 -6.48 -1.33
C TRP A 402 7.97 -7.50 -1.84
N LEU A 403 7.72 -8.27 -2.95
CA LEU A 403 6.57 -8.21 -3.86
C LEU A 403 6.19 -9.60 -4.40
N ILE A 404 5.09 -9.69 -5.17
CA ILE A 404 4.79 -10.86 -5.98
C ILE A 404 5.76 -10.93 -7.17
N GLY A 405 6.12 -12.14 -7.57
CA GLY A 405 6.97 -12.38 -8.74
C GLY A 405 8.39 -12.83 -8.41
N PRO A 406 9.15 -13.21 -9.43
CA PRO A 406 10.51 -13.71 -9.29
C PRO A 406 11.53 -12.56 -9.33
N SER A 407 11.51 -11.65 -8.37
CA SER A 407 12.52 -10.61 -8.27
C SER A 407 13.81 -11.16 -7.66
N ASN A 408 14.96 -10.85 -8.30
CA ASN A 408 16.28 -11.13 -7.77
C ASN A 408 17.06 -9.86 -7.42
N ASP A 409 16.57 -8.72 -7.87
CA ASP A 409 17.09 -7.40 -7.59
C ASP A 409 15.92 -6.40 -7.61
N PRO A 410 15.44 -6.02 -6.46
CA PRO A 410 15.74 -6.51 -5.10
C PRO A 410 15.33 -7.99 -4.88
N PRO A 411 16.04 -8.74 -4.01
CA PRO A 411 15.92 -10.21 -3.93
C PRO A 411 14.75 -10.74 -3.09
N TYR A 412 13.69 -9.98 -2.90
CA TYR A 412 12.58 -10.33 -1.99
C TYR A 412 11.29 -10.77 -2.69
N GLY A 413 11.37 -11.12 -3.98
CA GLY A 413 10.22 -11.65 -4.70
C GLY A 413 9.72 -12.98 -4.13
N LEU A 414 8.39 -13.09 -4.00
CA LEU A 414 7.74 -14.26 -3.42
C LEU A 414 7.90 -15.52 -4.28
N GLN A 415 8.11 -15.38 -5.58
CA GLN A 415 8.10 -16.48 -6.54
C GLN A 415 9.49 -16.79 -7.08
N THR A 416 9.68 -18.04 -7.54
CA THR A 416 10.85 -18.48 -8.31
C THR A 416 10.69 -18.20 -9.80
N GLN A 417 9.46 -18.22 -10.28
CA GLN A 417 9.03 -17.83 -11.62
C GLN A 417 7.55 -17.40 -11.59
N TRP A 418 7.11 -16.67 -12.59
CA TRP A 418 5.72 -16.27 -12.70
C TRP A 418 4.79 -17.48 -12.87
N GLY A 419 3.68 -17.51 -12.14
CA GLY A 419 2.65 -18.54 -12.21
C GLY A 419 2.25 -19.12 -10.86
N VAL A 420 1.08 -19.73 -10.81
CA VAL A 420 0.52 -20.35 -9.61
C VAL A 420 1.43 -21.46 -9.10
N GLY A 421 1.64 -21.54 -7.79
CA GLY A 421 2.40 -22.61 -7.15
C GLY A 421 3.93 -22.46 -7.18
N HIS A 422 4.48 -21.48 -7.89
CA HIS A 422 5.93 -21.30 -8.03
C HIS A 422 6.52 -20.40 -6.94
N PHE A 423 6.31 -20.74 -5.67
CA PHE A 423 6.73 -19.91 -4.54
C PHE A 423 8.08 -20.31 -3.99
N ARG A 424 8.77 -19.35 -3.40
CA ARG A 424 9.97 -19.57 -2.59
C ARG A 424 9.57 -20.07 -1.21
N PRO A 425 10.02 -21.27 -0.77
CA PRO A 425 9.57 -21.83 0.50
C PRO A 425 9.91 -20.98 1.73
N ASP A 426 11.07 -20.33 1.73
CA ASP A 426 11.51 -19.42 2.79
C ASP A 426 10.63 -18.16 2.88
N GLN A 427 10.33 -17.55 1.75
CA GLN A 427 9.43 -16.41 1.65
C GLN A 427 8.01 -16.75 2.12
N ILE A 428 7.48 -17.89 1.70
CA ILE A 428 6.17 -18.38 2.14
C ILE A 428 6.15 -18.65 3.65
N ALA A 429 7.16 -19.28 4.20
CA ALA A 429 7.21 -19.55 5.65
C ALA A 429 7.17 -18.27 6.50
N VAL A 430 7.72 -17.18 5.98
CA VAL A 430 7.66 -15.86 6.60
C VAL A 430 6.30 -15.23 6.40
N THR A 431 5.81 -15.16 5.16
CA THR A 431 4.56 -14.47 4.84
C THR A 431 3.31 -15.16 5.38
N ASP A 432 3.34 -16.48 5.61
CA ASP A 432 2.26 -17.21 6.28
C ASP A 432 1.91 -16.65 7.67
N GLN A 433 2.85 -16.00 8.34
CA GLN A 433 2.63 -15.40 9.66
C GLN A 433 1.83 -14.08 9.61
N MET A 434 1.70 -13.47 8.44
CA MET A 434 0.91 -12.25 8.23
C MET A 434 -0.47 -12.51 7.60
N LEU A 435 -0.79 -13.74 7.25
CA LEU A 435 -2.08 -14.06 6.64
C LEU A 435 -3.24 -13.81 7.61
N PHE A 436 -4.37 -13.39 7.03
CA PHE A 436 -5.61 -13.28 7.78
C PHE A 436 -6.15 -14.68 8.09
N ARG A 437 -6.44 -14.91 9.36
CA ARG A 437 -7.09 -16.12 9.85
C ARG A 437 -8.13 -15.74 10.90
N PRO A 438 -9.43 -15.94 10.63
CA PRO A 438 -10.47 -15.68 11.63
C PRO A 438 -10.19 -16.52 12.88
N GLN A 439 -10.41 -15.90 14.04
CA GLN A 439 -10.38 -16.69 15.27
C GLN A 439 -11.62 -17.62 15.29
N LYS A 440 -11.42 -18.84 15.77
CA LYS A 440 -12.48 -19.87 15.88
C LYS A 440 -13.42 -19.58 17.03
#